data_f30e478bf233e211c38e7e4c7841284f
#
_entry.id   f30e478bf233e211c38e7e4c7841284f
#
_cell.length_a   1.000
_cell.length_b   1.000
_cell.length_c   1.000
_cell.angle_alpha   90.00
_cell.angle_beta   90.00
_cell.angle_gamma   90.00
#
_symmetry.space_group_name_H-M   'P 1'
#
loop_
_entity.id
_entity.type
_entity.pdbx_description
1 polymer ?
#
loop_
_entity_poly.entity_id
_entity_poly.type
_entity_poly.pdbx_seq_one_letter_code
_entity_poly.pdbx_strand_id
1 'polypeptide(L)'
;MSLQIMMRQLAGGMGTTILIFVLTLLFSLPLGLLIAFGRMSKNIVIRTLTKIYISLMRGTPLMLQLLVVYFGPYYIFGFNISSAYRAYAVIIAFSINYAAYFAEIYRGGIESMPKGQYEAAKVLGYTKVQTFFIIILPQVIKRILPSVTNEVITLVKDTSLAFSIAYAEMFTIAKSIAASQKSMLPFVAAAIFYYVFNFLVAALMEYWEKKLNYYH
;
A
#
# COMPACT_ATOMS: atom_id res chain seq x y z
N MET A 1 7.54 -6.83 -33.93
CA MET A 1 6.26 -6.23 -33.53
C MET A 1 6.33 -4.73 -33.78
N SER A 2 5.27 -4.10 -34.32
CA SER A 2 5.29 -2.65 -34.49
C SER A 2 5.27 -1.93 -33.14
N LEU A 3 5.86 -0.74 -33.06
CA LEU A 3 5.88 0.11 -31.87
C LEU A 3 4.44 0.35 -31.33
N GLN A 4 3.49 0.55 -32.23
CA GLN A 4 2.09 0.80 -31.90
C GLN A 4 1.44 -0.40 -31.16
N ILE A 5 1.70 -1.63 -31.60
CA ILE A 5 1.19 -2.84 -30.96
C ILE A 5 1.82 -3.00 -29.57
N MET A 6 3.12 -2.76 -29.42
CA MET A 6 3.81 -2.79 -28.13
C MET A 6 3.20 -1.78 -27.14
N MET A 7 3.04 -0.53 -27.57
CA MET A 7 2.45 0.51 -26.71
C MET A 7 1.02 0.17 -26.28
N ARG A 8 0.20 -0.40 -27.16
CA ARG A 8 -1.16 -0.85 -26.86
C ARG A 8 -1.17 -1.97 -25.81
N GLN A 9 -0.27 -2.94 -25.91
CA GLN A 9 -0.15 -4.03 -24.93
C GLN A 9 0.32 -3.52 -23.57
N LEU A 10 1.31 -2.62 -23.54
CA LEU A 10 1.78 -2.02 -22.31
C LEU A 10 0.69 -1.16 -21.63
N ALA A 11 -0.07 -0.39 -22.42
CA ALA A 11 -1.21 0.38 -21.89
C ALA A 11 -2.30 -0.52 -21.33
N GLY A 12 -2.57 -1.68 -21.94
CA GLY A 12 -3.46 -2.69 -21.37
C GLY A 12 -2.97 -3.23 -20.02
N GLY A 13 -1.66 -3.54 -19.93
CA GLY A 13 -1.03 -3.97 -18.68
C GLY A 13 -1.05 -2.88 -17.61
N MET A 14 -0.95 -1.60 -18.00
CA MET A 14 -1.06 -0.47 -17.09
C MET A 14 -2.42 -0.42 -16.37
N GLY A 15 -3.51 -0.78 -17.07
CA GLY A 15 -4.83 -0.92 -16.45
C GLY A 15 -4.82 -1.91 -15.29
N THR A 16 -4.18 -3.07 -15.44
CA THR A 16 -4.01 -4.06 -14.35
C THR A 16 -3.12 -3.51 -13.21
N THR A 17 -2.04 -2.82 -13.55
CA THR A 17 -1.16 -2.13 -12.58
C THR A 17 -1.95 -1.13 -11.73
N ILE A 18 -2.77 -0.29 -12.35
CA ILE A 18 -3.65 0.67 -11.67
C ILE A 18 -4.68 -0.05 -10.80
N LEU A 19 -5.26 -1.15 -11.26
CA LEU A 19 -6.20 -1.94 -10.49
C LEU A 19 -5.56 -2.51 -9.21
N ILE A 20 -4.36 -3.10 -9.30
CA ILE A 20 -3.61 -3.57 -8.14
C ILE A 20 -3.40 -2.41 -7.16
N PHE A 21 -2.92 -1.28 -7.64
CA PHE A 21 -2.64 -0.09 -6.85
C PHE A 21 -3.90 0.39 -6.08
N VAL A 22 -5.01 0.59 -6.79
CA VAL A 22 -6.26 1.10 -6.19
C VAL A 22 -6.84 0.12 -5.17
N LEU A 23 -6.91 -1.18 -5.51
CA LEU A 23 -7.47 -2.18 -4.61
C LEU A 23 -6.57 -2.38 -3.37
N THR A 24 -5.26 -2.34 -3.55
CA THR A 24 -4.33 -2.39 -2.40
C THR A 24 -4.59 -1.23 -1.45
N LEU A 25 -4.69 0.01 -1.92
CA LEU A 25 -4.98 1.16 -1.08
C LEU A 25 -6.36 1.06 -0.42
N LEU A 26 -7.37 0.65 -1.19
CA LEU A 26 -8.74 0.50 -0.69
C LEU A 26 -8.83 -0.45 0.51
N PHE A 27 -8.08 -1.56 0.49
CA PHE A 27 -8.10 -2.54 1.56
C PHE A 27 -7.05 -2.27 2.65
N SER A 28 -5.86 -1.81 2.28
CA SER A 28 -4.77 -1.62 3.25
C SER A 28 -4.97 -0.41 4.17
N LEU A 29 -5.57 0.68 3.71
CA LEU A 29 -5.80 1.86 4.54
C LEU A 29 -6.75 1.56 5.72
N PRO A 30 -7.97 0.99 5.53
CA PRO A 30 -8.84 0.66 6.64
C PRO A 30 -8.28 -0.48 7.50
N LEU A 31 -7.66 -1.50 6.89
CA LEU A 31 -7.04 -2.59 7.63
C LEU A 31 -5.88 -2.08 8.50
N GLY A 32 -5.04 -1.18 7.97
CA GLY A 32 -3.98 -0.53 8.72
C GLY A 32 -4.49 0.24 9.94
N LEU A 33 -5.64 0.91 9.82
CA LEU A 33 -6.27 1.60 10.94
C LEU A 33 -6.71 0.64 12.05
N LEU A 34 -7.32 -0.49 11.69
CA LEU A 34 -7.71 -1.54 12.63
C LEU A 34 -6.48 -2.12 13.36
N ILE A 35 -5.40 -2.39 12.62
CA ILE A 35 -4.14 -2.90 13.18
C ILE A 35 -3.49 -1.86 14.10
N ALA A 36 -3.53 -0.57 13.75
CA ALA A 36 -3.01 0.51 14.59
C ALA A 36 -3.74 0.56 15.94
N PHE A 37 -5.08 0.46 15.95
CA PHE A 37 -5.84 0.37 17.20
C PHE A 37 -5.50 -0.88 18.00
N GLY A 38 -5.34 -2.03 17.34
CA GLY A 38 -4.86 -3.25 17.98
C GLY A 38 -3.48 -3.06 18.63
N ARG A 39 -2.56 -2.38 17.92
CA ARG A 39 -1.20 -2.10 18.39
C ARG A 39 -1.17 -1.15 19.61
N MET A 40 -2.13 -0.23 19.70
CA MET A 40 -2.31 0.70 20.82
C MET A 40 -3.23 0.15 21.92
N SER A 41 -3.74 -1.07 21.79
CA SER A 41 -4.65 -1.68 22.76
C SER A 41 -4.01 -1.86 24.13
N LYS A 42 -4.82 -1.69 25.18
CA LYS A 42 -4.44 -2.02 26.56
C LYS A 42 -4.32 -3.53 26.80
N ASN A 43 -5.02 -4.33 25.99
CA ASN A 43 -4.93 -5.79 26.05
C ASN A 43 -3.57 -6.24 25.53
N ILE A 44 -2.77 -6.88 26.40
CA ILE A 44 -1.41 -7.31 26.10
C ILE A 44 -1.36 -8.34 24.95
N VAL A 45 -2.36 -9.21 24.85
CA VAL A 45 -2.43 -10.25 23.81
C VAL A 45 -2.63 -9.60 22.44
N ILE A 46 -3.64 -8.72 22.29
CA ILE A 46 -3.93 -8.03 21.05
C ILE A 46 -2.71 -7.17 20.62
N ARG A 47 -2.14 -6.42 21.57
CA ARG A 47 -0.96 -5.58 21.32
C ARG A 47 0.25 -6.39 20.87
N THR A 48 0.46 -7.57 21.47
CA THR A 48 1.60 -8.44 21.13
C THR A 48 1.41 -9.09 19.76
N LEU A 49 0.22 -9.62 19.47
CA LEU A 49 -0.09 -10.22 18.17
C LEU A 49 0.05 -9.22 17.03
N THR A 50 -0.49 -8.01 17.19
CA THR A 50 -0.35 -6.95 16.17
C THR A 50 1.11 -6.49 16.03
N LYS A 51 1.89 -6.46 17.12
CA LYS A 51 3.33 -6.15 17.07
C LYS A 51 4.10 -7.21 16.26
N ILE A 52 3.83 -8.49 16.49
CA ILE A 52 4.45 -9.60 15.75
C ILE A 52 4.09 -9.52 14.27
N TYR A 53 2.81 -9.33 13.95
CA TYR A 53 2.34 -9.15 12.58
C TYR A 53 3.07 -8.01 11.87
N ILE A 54 3.10 -6.81 12.46
CA ILE A 54 3.77 -5.65 11.88
C ILE A 54 5.27 -5.93 11.68
N SER A 55 5.92 -6.54 12.67
CA SER A 55 7.33 -6.91 12.60
C SER A 55 7.61 -7.88 11.45
N LEU A 56 6.75 -8.89 11.27
CA LEU A 56 6.88 -9.88 10.21
C LEU A 56 6.69 -9.23 8.83
N MET A 57 5.60 -8.47 8.64
CA MET A 57 5.27 -7.84 7.35
C MET A 57 6.32 -6.82 6.90
N ARG A 58 6.87 -6.03 7.84
CA ARG A 58 7.89 -5.02 7.52
C ARG A 58 9.32 -5.58 7.55
N GLY A 59 9.53 -6.74 8.14
CA GLY A 59 10.83 -7.39 8.25
C GLY A 59 11.13 -8.42 7.15
N THR A 60 10.17 -8.72 6.28
CA THR A 60 10.34 -9.70 5.20
C THR A 60 10.01 -9.08 3.84
N PRO A 61 10.64 -9.52 2.74
CA PRO A 61 10.38 -9.00 1.40
C PRO A 61 8.94 -9.27 0.95
N LEU A 62 8.25 -8.24 0.41
CA LEU A 62 6.90 -8.37 -0.13
C LEU A 62 6.79 -9.47 -1.19
N MET A 63 7.81 -9.63 -2.04
CA MET A 63 7.84 -10.68 -3.06
C MET A 63 7.74 -12.08 -2.44
N LEU A 64 8.45 -12.35 -1.33
CA LEU A 64 8.36 -13.63 -0.63
C LEU A 64 6.98 -13.84 0.00
N GLN A 65 6.39 -12.80 0.56
CA GLN A 65 5.03 -12.86 1.10
C GLN A 65 4.02 -13.19 0.01
N LEU A 66 4.15 -12.58 -1.17
CA LEU A 66 3.30 -12.87 -2.33
C LEU A 66 3.42 -14.34 -2.75
N LEU A 67 4.64 -14.89 -2.81
CA LEU A 67 4.86 -16.30 -3.12
C LEU A 67 4.20 -17.22 -2.07
N VAL A 68 4.31 -16.90 -0.78
CA VAL A 68 3.65 -17.66 0.28
C VAL A 68 2.14 -17.60 0.17
N VAL A 69 1.56 -16.43 -0.07
CA VAL A 69 0.09 -16.28 -0.25
C VAL A 69 -0.39 -17.04 -1.47
N TYR A 70 0.37 -17.02 -2.58
CA TYR A 70 -0.03 -17.69 -3.81
C TYR A 70 0.16 -19.20 -3.75
N PHE A 71 1.33 -19.70 -3.34
CA PHE A 71 1.65 -21.13 -3.34
C PHE A 71 1.28 -21.84 -2.03
N GLY A 72 1.15 -21.11 -0.91
CA GLY A 72 0.85 -21.69 0.40
C GLY A 72 -0.39 -22.58 0.43
N PRO A 73 -1.54 -22.17 -0.15
CA PRO A 73 -2.73 -23.01 -0.16
C PRO A 73 -2.51 -24.38 -0.82
N TYR A 74 -1.67 -24.46 -1.86
CA TYR A 74 -1.32 -25.72 -2.49
C TYR A 74 -0.38 -26.57 -1.62
N TYR A 75 0.74 -26.00 -1.16
CA TYR A 75 1.76 -26.79 -0.45
C TYR A 75 1.36 -27.17 0.97
N ILE A 76 0.52 -26.35 1.65
CA ILE A 76 0.13 -26.60 3.05
C ILE A 76 -1.16 -27.43 3.12
N PHE A 77 -2.13 -27.15 2.24
CA PHE A 77 -3.47 -27.73 2.32
C PHE A 77 -3.83 -28.63 1.11
N GLY A 78 -2.98 -28.73 0.08
CA GLY A 78 -3.24 -29.52 -1.12
C GLY A 78 -4.34 -28.93 -2.04
N PHE A 79 -4.70 -27.65 -1.87
CA PHE A 79 -5.74 -27.02 -2.69
C PHE A 79 -5.25 -26.79 -4.11
N ASN A 80 -6.08 -27.12 -5.10
CA ASN A 80 -5.79 -26.79 -6.48
C ASN A 80 -5.86 -25.28 -6.71
N ILE A 81 -4.75 -24.71 -7.19
CA ILE A 81 -4.66 -23.26 -7.46
C ILE A 81 -5.06 -23.00 -8.91
N SER A 82 -6.17 -22.25 -9.09
CA SER A 82 -6.58 -21.79 -10.42
C SER A 82 -5.77 -20.57 -10.86
N SER A 83 -5.69 -20.32 -12.17
CA SER A 83 -5.08 -19.10 -12.70
C SER A 83 -5.78 -17.81 -12.22
N ALA A 84 -7.08 -17.89 -11.96
CA ALA A 84 -7.86 -16.77 -11.42
C ALA A 84 -7.43 -16.38 -10.00
N TYR A 85 -6.91 -17.33 -9.20
CA TYR A 85 -6.44 -17.05 -7.85
C TYR A 85 -5.24 -16.08 -7.80
N ARG A 86 -4.48 -15.94 -8.91
CA ARG A 86 -3.35 -14.98 -8.97
C ARG A 86 -3.78 -13.56 -8.62
N ALA A 87 -4.91 -13.10 -9.17
CA ALA A 87 -5.42 -11.76 -8.90
C ALA A 87 -5.71 -11.57 -7.40
N TYR A 88 -6.40 -12.54 -6.79
CA TYR A 88 -6.71 -12.50 -5.36
C TYR A 88 -5.44 -12.55 -4.49
N ALA A 89 -4.50 -13.42 -4.84
CA ALA A 89 -3.23 -13.54 -4.11
C ALA A 89 -2.43 -12.23 -4.11
N VAL A 90 -2.36 -11.53 -5.27
CA VAL A 90 -1.73 -10.21 -5.36
C VAL A 90 -2.41 -9.23 -4.42
N ILE A 91 -3.74 -9.07 -4.52
CA ILE A 91 -4.46 -8.09 -3.71
C ILE A 91 -4.36 -8.40 -2.21
N ILE A 92 -4.48 -9.68 -1.82
CA ILE A 92 -4.35 -10.11 -0.42
C ILE A 92 -2.93 -9.80 0.10
N ALA A 93 -1.88 -10.28 -0.59
CA ALA A 93 -0.49 -10.12 -0.14
C ALA A 93 -0.12 -8.64 0.00
N PHE A 94 -0.44 -7.83 -1.01
CA PHE A 94 -0.16 -6.40 -0.99
C PHE A 94 -0.96 -5.68 0.10
N SER A 95 -2.24 -5.99 0.24
CA SER A 95 -3.09 -5.33 1.24
C SER A 95 -2.64 -5.62 2.67
N ILE A 96 -2.30 -6.87 3.00
CA ILE A 96 -1.81 -7.21 4.33
C ILE A 96 -0.40 -6.65 4.60
N ASN A 97 0.47 -6.59 3.58
CA ASN A 97 1.79 -5.98 3.75
C ASN A 97 1.65 -4.46 4.00
N TYR A 98 0.99 -3.73 3.09
CA TYR A 98 0.83 -2.28 3.20
C TYR A 98 0.01 -1.85 4.42
N ALA A 99 -0.93 -2.67 4.89
CA ALA A 99 -1.65 -2.42 6.14
C ALA A 99 -0.71 -2.35 7.35
N ALA A 100 0.38 -3.11 7.38
CA ALA A 100 1.38 -3.04 8.45
C ALA A 100 2.17 -1.73 8.42
N TYR A 101 2.49 -1.20 7.23
CA TYR A 101 3.15 0.10 7.07
C TYR A 101 2.21 1.23 7.49
N PHE A 102 0.97 1.25 7.00
CA PHE A 102 0.00 2.25 7.39
C PHE A 102 -0.34 2.19 8.89
N ALA A 103 -0.38 1.00 9.49
CA ALA A 103 -0.62 0.87 10.93
C ALA A 103 0.44 1.59 11.78
N GLU A 104 1.72 1.48 11.41
CA GLU A 104 2.80 2.18 12.13
C GLU A 104 2.78 3.69 11.86
N ILE A 105 2.44 4.12 10.64
CA ILE A 105 2.26 5.53 10.32
C ILE A 105 1.13 6.14 11.17
N TYR A 106 -0.02 5.48 11.24
CA TYR A 106 -1.16 5.94 12.05
C TYR A 106 -0.83 5.96 13.53
N ARG A 107 -0.21 4.88 14.04
CA ARG A 107 0.22 4.83 15.44
C ARG A 107 1.20 5.96 15.76
N GLY A 108 2.25 6.11 14.96
CA GLY A 108 3.25 7.17 15.15
C GLY A 108 2.66 8.57 15.10
N GLY A 109 1.71 8.82 14.20
CA GLY A 109 0.98 10.07 14.12
C GLY A 109 0.16 10.36 15.39
N ILE A 110 -0.61 9.39 15.88
CA ILE A 110 -1.45 9.53 17.07
C ILE A 110 -0.58 9.72 18.32
N GLU A 111 0.45 8.90 18.50
CA GLU A 111 1.35 8.97 19.66
C GLU A 111 2.22 10.23 19.68
N SER A 112 2.42 10.88 18.54
CA SER A 112 3.19 12.13 18.44
C SER A 112 2.42 13.38 18.88
N MET A 113 1.11 13.25 19.18
CA MET A 113 0.31 14.38 19.65
C MET A 113 0.68 14.76 21.09
N PRO A 114 0.90 16.06 21.37
CA PRO A 114 1.24 16.53 22.71
C PRO A 114 0.14 16.18 23.73
N LYS A 115 0.54 15.68 24.90
CA LYS A 115 -0.40 15.34 26.00
C LYS A 115 -1.23 16.53 26.43
N GLY A 116 -0.68 17.75 26.41
CA GLY A 116 -1.39 18.98 26.73
C GLY A 116 -2.65 19.22 25.90
N GLN A 117 -2.71 18.71 24.65
CA GLN A 117 -3.92 18.77 23.83
C GLN A 117 -5.08 17.96 24.43
N TYR A 118 -4.77 16.77 24.96
CA TYR A 118 -5.75 15.93 25.64
C TYR A 118 -6.19 16.52 26.98
N GLU A 119 -5.26 17.14 27.71
CA GLU A 119 -5.52 17.79 29.00
C GLU A 119 -6.37 19.03 28.81
N ALA A 120 -6.05 19.91 27.86
CA ALA A 120 -6.84 21.09 27.52
C ALA A 120 -8.27 20.73 27.08
N ALA A 121 -8.41 19.70 26.22
CA ALA A 121 -9.73 19.21 25.82
C ALA A 121 -10.55 18.72 27.01
N LYS A 122 -9.94 18.04 27.98
CA LYS A 122 -10.61 17.58 29.20
C LYS A 122 -11.08 18.74 30.06
N VAL A 123 -10.27 19.80 30.20
CA VAL A 123 -10.64 21.02 30.96
C VAL A 123 -11.84 21.71 30.30
N LEU A 124 -11.91 21.70 28.96
CA LEU A 124 -13.04 22.24 28.20
C LEU A 124 -14.29 21.34 28.19
N GLY A 125 -14.26 20.20 28.91
CA GLY A 125 -15.40 19.28 29.04
C GLY A 125 -15.59 18.31 27.86
N TYR A 126 -14.64 18.21 26.94
CA TYR A 126 -14.72 17.23 25.84
C TYR A 126 -14.59 15.80 26.35
N THR A 127 -15.45 14.92 25.85
CA THR A 127 -15.29 13.47 26.05
C THR A 127 -14.06 12.96 25.27
N LYS A 128 -13.55 11.77 25.61
CA LYS A 128 -12.41 11.14 24.90
C LYS A 128 -12.67 10.98 23.40
N VAL A 129 -13.90 10.64 23.02
CA VAL A 129 -14.30 10.47 21.62
C VAL A 129 -14.31 11.81 20.90
N GLN A 130 -14.92 12.83 21.50
CA GLN A 130 -14.91 14.19 20.95
C GLN A 130 -13.48 14.73 20.82
N THR A 131 -12.66 14.56 21.85
CA THR A 131 -11.24 14.95 21.81
C THR A 131 -10.54 14.31 20.62
N PHE A 132 -10.72 12.99 20.44
CA PHE A 132 -10.07 12.28 19.34
C PHE A 132 -10.55 12.77 17.97
N PHE A 133 -11.85 12.78 17.71
CA PHE A 133 -12.36 13.10 16.37
C PHE A 133 -12.32 14.58 16.01
N ILE A 134 -12.52 15.47 16.99
CA ILE A 134 -12.63 16.92 16.73
C ILE A 134 -11.27 17.62 16.80
N ILE A 135 -10.38 17.18 17.72
CA ILE A 135 -9.13 17.89 18.00
C ILE A 135 -7.91 17.12 17.46
N ILE A 136 -7.80 15.82 17.79
CA ILE A 136 -6.58 15.04 17.52
C ILE A 136 -6.54 14.56 16.09
N LEU A 137 -7.58 13.91 15.61
CA LEU A 137 -7.61 13.27 14.29
C LEU A 137 -7.29 14.24 13.12
N PRO A 138 -7.83 15.47 13.05
CA PRO A 138 -7.48 16.41 11.99
C PRO A 138 -5.99 16.77 11.98
N GLN A 139 -5.38 16.90 13.15
CA GLN A 139 -3.95 17.18 13.29
C GLN A 139 -3.10 15.96 12.92
N VAL A 140 -3.54 14.75 13.32
CA VAL A 140 -2.88 13.49 12.97
C VAL A 140 -2.87 13.29 11.45
N ILE A 141 -4.03 13.46 10.78
CA ILE A 141 -4.13 13.32 9.32
C ILE A 141 -3.10 14.20 8.63
N LYS A 142 -3.02 15.46 8.99
CA LYS A 142 -2.04 16.39 8.47
C LYS A 142 -0.61 15.91 8.68
N ARG A 143 -0.30 15.44 9.88
CA ARG A 143 1.05 15.04 10.28
C ARG A 143 1.54 13.76 9.62
N ILE A 144 0.63 12.81 9.36
CA ILE A 144 0.98 11.53 8.73
C ILE A 144 0.98 11.60 7.19
N LEU A 145 0.36 12.61 6.59
CA LEU A 145 0.14 12.68 5.15
C LEU A 145 1.44 12.54 4.34
N PRO A 146 2.57 13.20 4.68
CA PRO A 146 3.83 13.00 3.95
C PRO A 146 4.33 11.55 4.01
N SER A 147 4.17 10.88 5.15
CA SER A 147 4.53 9.46 5.28
C SER A 147 3.61 8.55 4.47
N VAL A 148 2.31 8.84 4.45
CA VAL A 148 1.34 8.13 3.60
C VAL A 148 1.68 8.35 2.13
N THR A 149 2.00 9.57 1.72
CA THR A 149 2.45 9.90 0.35
C THR A 149 3.63 9.04 -0.07
N ASN A 150 4.65 8.91 0.76
CA ASN A 150 5.82 8.10 0.45
C ASN A 150 5.46 6.61 0.23
N GLU A 151 4.58 6.04 1.05
CA GLU A 151 4.14 4.66 0.88
C GLU A 151 3.27 4.49 -0.38
N VAL A 152 2.40 5.46 -0.68
CA VAL A 152 1.57 5.45 -1.90
C VAL A 152 2.44 5.49 -3.16
N ILE A 153 3.48 6.34 -3.18
CA ILE A 153 4.46 6.42 -4.27
C ILE A 153 5.26 5.12 -4.40
N THR A 154 5.62 4.50 -3.29
CA THR A 154 6.34 3.22 -3.26
C THR A 154 5.47 2.10 -3.82
N LEU A 155 4.20 2.05 -3.45
CA LEU A 155 3.25 1.07 -3.95
C LEU A 155 3.15 1.04 -5.48
N VAL A 156 3.20 2.21 -6.15
CA VAL A 156 3.21 2.26 -7.62
C VAL A 156 4.30 1.37 -8.21
N LYS A 157 5.50 1.42 -7.64
CA LYS A 157 6.66 0.63 -8.11
C LYS A 157 6.52 -0.84 -7.71
N ASP A 158 6.05 -1.10 -6.51
CA ASP A 158 5.92 -2.44 -5.96
C ASP A 158 4.89 -3.29 -6.71
N THR A 159 3.90 -2.68 -7.39
CA THR A 159 2.94 -3.42 -8.24
C THR A 159 3.65 -4.34 -9.24
N SER A 160 4.85 -3.97 -9.70
CA SER A 160 5.67 -4.79 -10.60
C SER A 160 6.08 -6.14 -9.99
N LEU A 161 6.13 -6.28 -8.65
CA LEU A 161 6.48 -7.54 -7.98
C LEU A 161 5.49 -8.67 -8.28
N ALA A 162 4.29 -8.36 -8.79
CA ALA A 162 3.31 -9.33 -9.24
C ALA A 162 3.84 -10.23 -10.38
N PHE A 163 4.93 -9.83 -11.07
CA PHE A 163 5.62 -10.67 -12.05
C PHE A 163 6.10 -12.01 -11.48
N SER A 164 6.40 -12.06 -10.18
CA SER A 164 6.95 -13.26 -9.51
C SER A 164 6.00 -14.46 -9.52
N ILE A 165 4.69 -14.21 -9.65
CA ILE A 165 3.65 -15.25 -9.82
C ILE A 165 3.06 -15.23 -11.23
N ALA A 166 3.75 -14.62 -12.20
CA ALA A 166 3.32 -14.49 -13.59
C ALA A 166 1.91 -13.85 -13.72
N TYR A 167 1.58 -12.87 -12.88
CA TYR A 167 0.37 -12.08 -13.05
C TYR A 167 0.60 -11.00 -14.11
N ALA A 168 -0.31 -10.94 -15.09
CA ALA A 168 -0.15 -10.14 -16.31
C ALA A 168 -0.44 -8.64 -16.06
N GLU A 169 0.46 -7.97 -15.35
CA GLU A 169 0.52 -6.51 -15.23
C GLU A 169 1.57 -5.93 -16.19
N MET A 170 1.76 -4.64 -16.22
CA MET A 170 2.59 -3.95 -17.23
C MET A 170 4.03 -4.44 -17.29
N PHE A 171 4.71 -4.63 -16.15
CA PHE A 171 6.10 -5.11 -16.14
C PHE A 171 6.22 -6.56 -16.65
N THR A 172 5.28 -7.44 -16.29
CA THR A 172 5.19 -8.82 -16.78
C THR A 172 5.04 -8.84 -18.31
N ILE A 173 4.19 -7.96 -18.84
CA ILE A 173 3.99 -7.82 -20.29
C ILE A 173 5.27 -7.29 -20.95
N ALA A 174 5.89 -6.24 -20.42
CA ALA A 174 7.14 -5.68 -20.93
C ALA A 174 8.25 -6.73 -20.97
N LYS A 175 8.40 -7.54 -19.91
CA LYS A 175 9.35 -8.64 -19.82
C LYS A 175 9.12 -9.70 -20.91
N SER A 176 7.86 -10.08 -21.14
CA SER A 176 7.49 -11.04 -22.18
C SER A 176 7.83 -10.51 -23.58
N ILE A 177 7.50 -9.25 -23.87
CA ILE A 177 7.80 -8.62 -25.17
C ILE A 177 9.31 -8.49 -25.35
N ALA A 178 10.04 -8.02 -24.32
CA ALA A 178 11.49 -7.87 -24.36
C ALA A 178 12.20 -9.19 -24.70
N ALA A 179 11.77 -10.27 -24.05
CA ALA A 179 12.31 -11.62 -24.30
C ALA A 179 12.01 -12.10 -25.72
N SER A 180 10.77 -11.92 -26.22
CA SER A 180 10.37 -12.35 -27.56
C SER A 180 11.07 -11.57 -28.68
N GLN A 181 11.34 -10.28 -28.46
CA GLN A 181 11.97 -9.40 -29.46
C GLN A 181 13.49 -9.26 -29.29
N LYS A 182 14.06 -9.82 -28.21
CA LYS A 182 15.47 -9.64 -27.82
C LYS A 182 15.86 -8.16 -27.80
N SER A 183 15.00 -7.30 -27.26
CA SER A 183 15.13 -5.84 -27.26
C SER A 183 14.86 -5.26 -25.88
N MET A 184 15.61 -4.19 -25.51
CA MET A 184 15.39 -3.44 -24.27
C MET A 184 14.29 -2.38 -24.38
N LEU A 185 13.82 -2.10 -25.59
CA LEU A 185 12.83 -1.04 -25.84
C LEU A 185 11.54 -1.18 -25.01
N PRO A 186 10.96 -2.40 -24.80
CA PRO A 186 9.78 -2.56 -23.96
C PRO A 186 10.00 -2.17 -22.49
N PHE A 187 11.20 -2.38 -21.96
CA PHE A 187 11.52 -1.94 -20.58
C PHE A 187 11.63 -0.44 -20.47
N VAL A 188 12.24 0.23 -21.48
CA VAL A 188 12.31 1.70 -21.53
C VAL A 188 10.89 2.30 -21.62
N ALA A 189 10.05 1.73 -22.48
CA ALA A 189 8.66 2.17 -22.61
C ALA A 189 7.89 1.98 -21.29
N ALA A 190 8.01 0.80 -20.64
CA ALA A 190 7.39 0.52 -19.35
C ALA A 190 7.88 1.50 -18.27
N ALA A 191 9.19 1.80 -18.22
CA ALA A 191 9.74 2.78 -17.29
C ALA A 191 9.11 4.17 -17.46
N ILE A 192 8.85 4.61 -18.69
CA ILE A 192 8.17 5.88 -18.97
C ILE A 192 6.73 5.83 -18.44
N PHE A 193 5.98 4.74 -18.68
CA PHE A 193 4.62 4.58 -18.14
C PHE A 193 4.59 4.61 -16.61
N TYR A 194 5.49 3.90 -15.95
CA TYR A 194 5.62 3.92 -14.49
C TYR A 194 5.98 5.31 -13.97
N TYR A 195 6.90 5.99 -14.64
CA TYR A 195 7.31 7.35 -14.28
C TYR A 195 6.15 8.33 -14.36
N VAL A 196 5.39 8.31 -15.49
CA VAL A 196 4.22 9.18 -15.67
C VAL A 196 3.14 8.88 -14.61
N PHE A 197 2.83 7.60 -14.37
CA PHE A 197 1.85 7.24 -13.36
C PHE A 197 2.29 7.67 -11.96
N ASN A 198 3.54 7.42 -11.61
CA ASN A 198 4.10 7.83 -10.33
C ASN A 198 4.09 9.36 -10.16
N PHE A 199 4.41 10.11 -11.22
CA PHE A 199 4.35 11.57 -11.23
C PHE A 199 2.93 12.08 -11.00
N LEU A 200 1.92 11.49 -11.64
CA LEU A 200 0.52 11.86 -11.45
C LEU A 200 0.05 11.58 -10.01
N VAL A 201 0.42 10.43 -9.47
CA VAL A 201 0.11 10.06 -8.06
C VAL A 201 0.81 11.03 -7.10
N ALA A 202 2.09 11.32 -7.30
CA ALA A 202 2.85 12.25 -6.47
C ALA A 202 2.24 13.67 -6.51
N ALA A 203 1.89 14.17 -7.70
CA ALA A 203 1.27 15.48 -7.86
C ALA A 203 -0.10 15.57 -7.16
N LEU A 204 -0.90 14.48 -7.24
CA LEU A 204 -2.17 14.40 -6.52
C LEU A 204 -1.97 14.44 -5.00
N MET A 205 -1.01 13.70 -4.49
CA MET A 205 -0.70 13.65 -3.06
C MET A 205 -0.16 15.00 -2.57
N GLU A 206 0.74 15.64 -3.34
CA GLU A 206 1.25 16.98 -3.02
C GLU A 206 0.13 18.04 -3.01
N TYR A 207 -0.84 17.93 -3.91
CA TYR A 207 -2.02 18.79 -3.88
C TYR A 207 -2.80 18.65 -2.56
N TRP A 208 -3.01 17.42 -2.08
CA TRP A 208 -3.68 17.18 -0.81
C TRP A 208 -2.85 17.68 0.38
N GLU A 209 -1.52 17.49 0.37
CA GLU A 209 -0.63 18.03 1.40
C GLU A 209 -0.72 19.55 1.49
N LYS A 210 -0.65 20.26 0.37
CA LYS A 210 -0.79 21.71 0.32
C LYS A 210 -2.15 22.19 0.80
N LYS A 211 -3.23 21.50 0.40
CA LYS A 211 -4.60 21.83 0.83
C LYS A 211 -4.82 21.66 2.31
N LEU A 212 -4.19 20.68 2.94
CA LEU A 212 -4.31 20.40 4.37
C LEU A 212 -3.31 21.21 5.22
N ASN A 213 -2.37 21.94 4.59
CA ASN A 213 -1.33 22.70 5.29
C ASN A 213 -1.75 24.12 5.66
N TYR A 214 -2.98 24.33 6.12
CA TYR A 214 -3.55 25.65 6.48
C TYR A 214 -3.29 26.11 7.92
N TYR A 215 -2.59 25.32 8.75
CA TYR A 215 -2.11 25.70 10.08
C TYR A 215 -0.59 25.58 10.14
N HIS A 216 0.08 26.65 10.52
CA HIS A 216 1.50 26.70 10.88
C HIS A 216 1.66 26.54 12.39
#